data_95f3596aaca6643f4b42ad5583f27bdb
#
_entry.id   95f3596aaca6643f4b42ad5583f27bdb
#
_cell.length_a   1.000
_cell.length_b   1.000
_cell.length_c   1.000
_cell.angle_alpha   90.00
_cell.angle_beta   90.00
_cell.angle_gamma   90.00
#
_symmetry.space_group_name_H-M   'P 1'
#
loop_
_entity.id
_entity.type
_entity.pdbx_description
1 polymer ?
#
loop_
_entity_poly.entity_id
_entity_poly.type
_entity_poly.pdbx_seq_one_letter_code
_entity_poly.pdbx_strand_id
1 'polypeptide(L)'
;MKVTFVVPAIGKKPGERYIGTWKMEPLTVAALQALTPDDVETELYDDRIELIDYDTATDLVAIPVETYTARRAYDIAAQFRARGVRVVLGGYHTTLAPEEASQHADAIVTGNADEVWTRLLADARAGRLASRYDGGTNATGLDQLPDRRLFADKKYLPVGLVETGRGCGYSCEFCAIAGYYNARYHPRSVDAIVADVEASGHKTFFFVDDNLVADPAHVRELCRRLKPLKILWAAQGTLTMANDPELLADMKAAGCELILIGFESIDPATLAAMGKRWSSSLGERETLVRRIHDAGIGVYATFVFGYDNDTRDTFARTLDFARQSAFHSAAFNHLLPFPGTRLYKRFEREGRLLSPTWWLDKDYRYGQLAFRPANFEPEEMAELCLKARQEFAAPAVVAKRGMAALRRGRLQAWPVYWAMNLRLGREVDDKFDVPIGHHLDELPK
;
A
#
# COMPACT_ATOMS: atom_id res chain seq x y z
N MET A 1 -15.14 -6.23 -28.33
CA MET A 1 -15.20 -5.25 -27.21
C MET A 1 -13.78 -5.00 -26.74
N LYS A 2 -13.42 -3.72 -26.57
CA LYS A 2 -12.11 -3.33 -26.02
C LYS A 2 -12.30 -2.69 -24.65
N VAL A 3 -11.46 -3.08 -23.68
CA VAL A 3 -11.41 -2.52 -22.34
C VAL A 3 -10.05 -1.86 -22.13
N THR A 4 -10.05 -0.59 -21.76
CA THR A 4 -8.84 0.14 -21.39
C THR A 4 -8.75 0.26 -19.87
N PHE A 5 -7.73 -0.32 -19.28
CA PHE A 5 -7.39 -0.09 -17.89
C PHE A 5 -6.61 1.22 -17.79
N VAL A 6 -6.92 2.04 -16.80
CA VAL A 6 -6.16 3.26 -16.53
C VAL A 6 -5.79 3.32 -15.06
N VAL A 7 -4.49 3.35 -14.77
CA VAL A 7 -3.97 3.47 -13.41
C VAL A 7 -3.65 4.93 -13.12
N PRO A 8 -4.42 5.62 -12.27
CA PRO A 8 -4.20 7.04 -12.00
C PRO A 8 -2.98 7.25 -11.11
N ALA A 9 -2.25 8.33 -11.35
CA ALA A 9 -1.14 8.77 -10.51
C ALA A 9 -1.59 9.65 -9.34
N ILE A 10 -0.78 9.69 -8.27
CA ILE A 10 -1.06 10.59 -7.12
C ILE A 10 -0.91 12.06 -7.53
N GLY A 11 0.13 12.40 -8.27
CA GLY A 11 0.51 13.73 -8.67
C GLY A 11 2.03 13.86 -8.74
N LYS A 12 2.54 14.96 -9.27
CA LYS A 12 3.97 15.28 -9.25
C LYS A 12 4.20 16.79 -9.08
N LYS A 13 5.38 17.17 -8.62
CA LYS A 13 5.78 18.57 -8.58
C LYS A 13 6.02 19.11 -9.99
N PRO A 14 5.80 20.42 -10.23
CA PRO A 14 5.99 21.03 -11.55
C PRO A 14 7.40 20.79 -12.11
N GLY A 15 7.51 20.26 -13.33
CA GLY A 15 8.77 20.00 -14.00
C GLY A 15 9.60 18.84 -13.44
N GLU A 16 9.15 18.16 -12.40
CA GLU A 16 9.85 17.02 -11.81
C GLU A 16 9.37 15.68 -12.39
N ARG A 17 10.18 14.64 -12.17
CA ARG A 17 9.80 13.26 -12.50
C ARG A 17 8.86 12.70 -11.45
N TYR A 18 8.00 11.76 -11.86
CA TYR A 18 7.20 11.00 -10.92
C TYR A 18 8.06 10.19 -9.96
N ILE A 19 7.64 10.09 -8.70
CA ILE A 19 8.39 9.41 -7.63
C ILE A 19 8.70 7.97 -8.01
N GLY A 20 9.97 7.64 -8.00
CA GLY A 20 10.44 6.36 -8.52
C GLY A 20 9.96 5.15 -7.72
N THR A 21 9.87 5.24 -6.37
CA THR A 21 9.38 4.13 -5.53
C THR A 21 7.88 3.90 -5.62
N TRP A 22 7.12 4.79 -6.26
CA TRP A 22 5.69 4.61 -6.50
C TRP A 22 5.38 3.88 -7.83
N LYS A 23 6.40 3.53 -8.62
CA LYS A 23 6.24 2.88 -9.93
C LYS A 23 6.33 1.35 -9.82
N MET A 24 5.52 0.76 -8.97
CA MET A 24 5.37 -0.70 -8.90
C MET A 24 4.33 -1.19 -9.93
N GLU A 25 4.43 -2.43 -10.37
CA GLU A 25 3.43 -3.01 -11.27
C GLU A 25 2.03 -2.98 -10.63
N PRO A 26 0.97 -2.63 -11.39
CA PRO A 26 -0.38 -2.54 -10.83
C PRO A 26 -1.04 -3.91 -10.75
N LEU A 27 -0.77 -4.68 -9.69
CA LEU A 27 -1.26 -6.05 -9.51
C LEU A 27 -2.79 -6.18 -9.68
N THR A 28 -3.55 -5.16 -9.29
CA THR A 28 -5.00 -5.11 -9.50
C THR A 28 -5.38 -5.24 -10.99
N VAL A 29 -4.60 -4.60 -11.89
CA VAL A 29 -4.84 -4.72 -13.34
C VAL A 29 -4.53 -6.13 -13.82
N ALA A 30 -3.43 -6.74 -13.34
CA ALA A 30 -3.10 -8.12 -13.69
C ALA A 30 -4.16 -9.13 -13.21
N ALA A 31 -4.75 -8.90 -12.03
CA ALA A 31 -5.85 -9.70 -11.52
C ALA A 31 -7.12 -9.58 -12.38
N LEU A 32 -7.52 -8.35 -12.74
CA LEU A 32 -8.66 -8.12 -13.63
C LEU A 32 -8.41 -8.64 -15.05
N GLN A 33 -7.18 -8.52 -15.56
CA GLN A 33 -6.79 -9.07 -16.86
C GLN A 33 -6.98 -10.58 -16.90
N ALA A 34 -6.60 -11.28 -15.85
CA ALA A 34 -6.75 -12.73 -15.73
C ALA A 34 -8.22 -13.20 -15.72
N LEU A 35 -9.14 -12.33 -15.31
CA LEU A 35 -10.60 -12.58 -15.28
C LEU A 35 -11.30 -12.09 -16.55
N THR A 36 -10.58 -11.39 -17.41
CA THR A 36 -11.13 -10.84 -18.66
C THR A 36 -11.17 -11.92 -19.73
N PRO A 37 -12.34 -12.20 -20.35
CA PRO A 37 -12.46 -13.21 -21.42
C PRO A 37 -11.51 -12.94 -22.58
N ASP A 38 -10.99 -14.00 -23.22
CA ASP A 38 -10.02 -13.91 -24.32
C ASP A 38 -10.52 -13.19 -25.57
N ASP A 39 -11.84 -13.09 -25.76
CA ASP A 39 -12.48 -12.36 -26.85
C ASP A 39 -12.67 -10.86 -26.57
N VAL A 40 -12.17 -10.37 -25.43
CA VAL A 40 -12.10 -8.96 -25.06
C VAL A 40 -10.67 -8.46 -25.26
N GLU A 41 -10.51 -7.50 -26.17
CA GLU A 41 -9.24 -6.79 -26.34
C GLU A 41 -8.97 -5.91 -25.10
N THR A 42 -7.73 -5.87 -24.65
CA THR A 42 -7.35 -5.09 -23.45
C THR A 42 -6.15 -4.20 -23.73
N GLU A 43 -6.13 -3.04 -23.10
CA GLU A 43 -5.05 -2.05 -23.15
C GLU A 43 -4.82 -1.46 -21.75
N LEU A 44 -3.62 -0.98 -21.48
CA LEU A 44 -3.26 -0.33 -20.22
C LEU A 44 -2.60 1.01 -20.47
N TYR A 45 -3.12 2.07 -19.84
CA TYR A 45 -2.40 3.33 -19.59
C TYR A 45 -2.07 3.45 -18.12
N ASP A 46 -0.81 3.67 -17.82
CA ASP A 46 -0.35 3.94 -16.45
C ASP A 46 0.15 5.39 -16.36
N ASP A 47 -0.70 6.25 -15.81
CA ASP A 47 -0.49 7.71 -15.66
C ASP A 47 0.79 8.07 -14.86
N ARG A 48 1.40 7.08 -14.20
CA ARG A 48 2.67 7.22 -13.46
C ARG A 48 3.90 7.18 -14.37
N ILE A 49 3.77 6.63 -15.58
CA ILE A 49 4.90 6.35 -16.47
C ILE A 49 4.68 6.80 -17.91
N GLU A 50 3.46 7.11 -18.32
CA GLU A 50 3.09 7.51 -19.68
C GLU A 50 1.92 8.49 -19.69
N LEU A 51 1.70 9.18 -20.81
CA LEU A 51 0.52 9.99 -21.03
C LEU A 51 -0.66 9.10 -21.43
N ILE A 52 -1.86 9.48 -20.98
CA ILE A 52 -3.09 8.81 -21.38
C ILE A 52 -3.54 9.35 -22.73
N ASP A 53 -3.76 8.45 -23.69
CA ASP A 53 -4.44 8.81 -24.93
C ASP A 53 -5.96 8.75 -24.73
N TYR A 54 -6.58 9.90 -24.56
CA TYR A 54 -8.03 10.01 -24.38
C TYR A 54 -8.84 9.76 -25.65
N ASP A 55 -8.21 9.75 -26.83
CA ASP A 55 -8.86 9.51 -28.11
C ASP A 55 -8.71 8.04 -28.58
N THR A 56 -8.11 7.17 -27.73
CA THR A 56 -8.02 5.73 -28.00
C THR A 56 -9.40 5.12 -28.21
N ALA A 57 -9.51 4.28 -29.24
CA ALA A 57 -10.76 3.55 -29.51
C ALA A 57 -10.97 2.47 -28.42
N THR A 58 -11.96 2.66 -27.56
CA THR A 58 -12.29 1.74 -26.46
C THR A 58 -13.80 1.77 -26.16
N ASP A 59 -14.35 0.64 -25.72
CA ASP A 59 -15.76 0.51 -25.37
C ASP A 59 -16.02 0.73 -23.88
N LEU A 60 -15.01 0.50 -23.04
CA LEU A 60 -15.09 0.62 -21.59
C LEU A 60 -13.73 1.00 -21.00
N VAL A 61 -13.73 1.95 -20.09
CA VAL A 61 -12.55 2.29 -19.28
C VAL A 61 -12.74 1.82 -17.84
N ALA A 62 -11.75 1.12 -17.29
CA ALA A 62 -11.76 0.64 -15.92
C ALA A 62 -10.60 1.29 -15.11
N ILE A 63 -10.93 1.94 -14.00
CA ILE A 63 -9.99 2.71 -13.19
C ILE A 63 -10.00 2.21 -11.75
N PRO A 64 -8.90 1.61 -11.24
CA PRO A 64 -8.75 1.34 -9.82
C PRO A 64 -8.46 2.65 -9.07
N VAL A 65 -9.24 2.94 -8.03
CA VAL A 65 -9.16 4.20 -7.29
C VAL A 65 -8.70 3.96 -5.87
N GLU A 66 -7.61 4.61 -5.49
CA GLU A 66 -7.17 4.78 -4.11
C GLU A 66 -7.46 6.20 -3.64
N THR A 67 -7.49 6.46 -2.34
CA THR A 67 -7.91 7.78 -1.83
C THR A 67 -6.99 8.90 -2.34
N TYR A 68 -5.68 8.69 -2.40
CA TYR A 68 -4.75 9.69 -2.94
C TYR A 68 -4.86 9.91 -4.45
N THR A 69 -5.44 8.98 -5.19
CA THR A 69 -5.61 9.09 -6.64
C THR A 69 -7.05 9.44 -7.06
N ALA A 70 -7.97 9.56 -6.10
CA ALA A 70 -9.39 9.74 -6.38
C ALA A 70 -9.67 10.97 -7.27
N ARG A 71 -9.08 12.12 -6.95
CA ARG A 71 -9.24 13.33 -7.76
C ARG A 71 -8.80 13.10 -9.20
N ARG A 72 -7.58 12.57 -9.42
CA ARG A 72 -7.07 12.29 -10.76
C ARG A 72 -7.92 11.24 -11.50
N ALA A 73 -8.38 10.22 -10.79
CA ALA A 73 -9.27 9.20 -11.35
C ALA A 73 -10.58 9.81 -11.86
N TYR A 74 -11.15 10.74 -11.11
CA TYR A 74 -12.38 11.44 -11.51
C TYR A 74 -12.16 12.39 -12.70
N ASP A 75 -11.02 13.09 -12.76
CA ASP A 75 -10.65 13.90 -13.92
C ASP A 75 -10.47 13.03 -15.17
N ILE A 76 -9.80 11.90 -15.07
CA ILE A 76 -9.65 10.91 -16.15
C ILE A 76 -11.03 10.38 -16.59
N ALA A 77 -11.87 9.99 -15.65
CA ALA A 77 -13.21 9.51 -15.92
C ALA A 77 -14.04 10.56 -16.66
N ALA A 78 -13.98 11.82 -16.25
CA ALA A 78 -14.69 12.93 -16.91
C ALA A 78 -14.23 13.11 -18.38
N GLN A 79 -12.92 12.96 -18.66
CA GLN A 79 -12.39 13.08 -20.03
C GLN A 79 -12.93 11.97 -20.96
N PHE A 80 -12.93 10.71 -20.51
CA PHE A 80 -13.47 9.61 -21.31
C PHE A 80 -15.00 9.70 -21.47
N ARG A 81 -15.73 10.05 -20.42
CA ARG A 81 -17.19 10.23 -20.46
C ARG A 81 -17.60 11.38 -21.39
N ALA A 82 -16.84 12.48 -21.44
CA ALA A 82 -17.08 13.58 -22.39
C ALA A 82 -16.93 13.14 -23.85
N ARG A 83 -16.20 12.05 -24.10
CA ARG A 83 -16.05 11.41 -25.43
C ARG A 83 -17.07 10.29 -25.70
N GLY A 84 -18.01 10.10 -24.78
CA GLY A 84 -19.05 9.05 -24.91
C GLY A 84 -18.57 7.65 -24.52
N VAL A 85 -17.40 7.51 -23.96
CA VAL A 85 -16.87 6.24 -23.47
C VAL A 85 -17.38 5.97 -22.05
N ARG A 86 -17.86 4.75 -21.79
CA ARG A 86 -18.31 4.34 -20.45
C ARG A 86 -17.15 4.14 -19.53
N VAL A 87 -17.31 4.55 -18.27
CA VAL A 87 -16.27 4.43 -17.25
C VAL A 87 -16.78 3.65 -16.04
N VAL A 88 -15.95 2.72 -15.58
CA VAL A 88 -16.15 1.95 -14.34
C VAL A 88 -15.04 2.30 -13.35
N LEU A 89 -15.41 2.66 -12.11
CA LEU A 89 -14.50 2.87 -11.01
C LEU A 89 -14.57 1.69 -10.03
N GLY A 90 -13.43 1.25 -9.53
CA GLY A 90 -13.32 0.21 -8.49
C GLY A 90 -12.20 0.52 -7.51
N GLY A 91 -11.89 -0.42 -6.61
CA GLY A 91 -10.79 -0.30 -5.65
C GLY A 91 -11.22 0.19 -4.26
N TYR A 92 -10.22 0.43 -3.40
CA TYR A 92 -10.48 0.74 -1.99
C TYR A 92 -11.29 2.01 -1.80
N HIS A 93 -10.92 3.08 -2.48
CA HIS A 93 -11.62 4.35 -2.32
C HIS A 93 -13.09 4.25 -2.75
N THR A 94 -13.34 3.64 -3.91
CA THR A 94 -14.71 3.42 -4.42
C THR A 94 -15.56 2.60 -3.45
N THR A 95 -14.95 1.63 -2.74
CA THR A 95 -15.64 0.84 -1.73
C THR A 95 -15.92 1.63 -0.45
N LEU A 96 -15.00 2.51 -0.05
CA LEU A 96 -15.10 3.28 1.20
C LEU A 96 -15.94 4.57 1.05
N ALA A 97 -16.04 5.11 -0.17
CA ALA A 97 -16.81 6.31 -0.51
C ALA A 97 -17.68 6.09 -1.78
N PRO A 98 -18.57 5.08 -1.80
CA PRO A 98 -19.28 4.68 -3.01
C PRO A 98 -20.26 5.74 -3.53
N GLU A 99 -20.89 6.51 -2.66
CA GLU A 99 -21.83 7.57 -3.04
C GLU A 99 -21.12 8.71 -3.76
N GLU A 100 -19.89 9.05 -3.36
CA GLU A 100 -19.06 10.03 -4.06
C GLU A 100 -18.59 9.47 -5.40
N ALA A 101 -17.98 8.28 -5.41
CA ALA A 101 -17.44 7.67 -6.62
C ALA A 101 -18.51 7.46 -7.71
N SER A 102 -19.76 7.14 -7.33
CA SER A 102 -20.87 6.94 -8.25
C SER A 102 -21.25 8.18 -9.08
N GLN A 103 -20.91 9.38 -8.60
CA GLN A 103 -21.17 10.64 -9.31
C GLN A 103 -20.20 10.84 -10.49
N HIS A 104 -19.07 10.15 -10.49
CA HIS A 104 -17.97 10.33 -11.44
C HIS A 104 -17.88 9.21 -12.49
N ALA A 105 -18.72 8.17 -12.42
CA ALA A 105 -18.66 7.02 -13.32
C ALA A 105 -20.05 6.57 -13.81
N ASP A 106 -20.06 5.73 -14.83
CA ASP A 106 -21.27 5.08 -15.33
C ASP A 106 -21.61 3.84 -14.54
N ALA A 107 -20.59 3.21 -13.91
CA ALA A 107 -20.74 2.14 -12.95
C ALA A 107 -19.63 2.17 -11.90
N ILE A 108 -19.92 1.63 -10.72
CA ILE A 108 -18.92 1.42 -9.69
C ILE A 108 -18.86 -0.07 -9.27
N VAL A 109 -17.66 -0.52 -8.90
CA VAL A 109 -17.46 -1.82 -8.25
C VAL A 109 -17.06 -1.59 -6.80
N THR A 110 -17.86 -2.10 -5.87
CA THR A 110 -17.57 -2.12 -4.43
C THR A 110 -17.18 -3.53 -4.00
N GLY A 111 -16.29 -3.65 -3.04
CA GLY A 111 -15.78 -4.96 -2.62
C GLY A 111 -14.80 -5.58 -3.63
N ASN A 112 -14.69 -6.90 -3.61
CA ASN A 112 -13.78 -7.65 -4.47
C ASN A 112 -14.32 -7.77 -5.90
N ALA A 113 -13.60 -7.26 -6.86
CA ALA A 113 -14.01 -7.29 -8.27
C ALA A 113 -14.05 -8.73 -8.85
N ASP A 114 -13.29 -9.66 -8.28
CA ASP A 114 -13.21 -11.06 -8.71
C ASP A 114 -14.58 -11.71 -8.93
N GLU A 115 -15.54 -11.39 -8.04
CA GLU A 115 -16.90 -11.97 -8.08
C GLU A 115 -17.80 -11.37 -9.16
N VAL A 116 -17.51 -10.18 -9.63
CA VAL A 116 -18.46 -9.40 -10.44
C VAL A 116 -17.89 -8.98 -11.79
N TRP A 117 -16.58 -9.05 -12.01
CA TRP A 117 -15.91 -8.51 -13.19
C TRP A 117 -16.44 -9.10 -14.50
N THR A 118 -16.51 -10.42 -14.61
CA THR A 118 -17.00 -11.11 -15.82
C THR A 118 -18.45 -10.75 -16.13
N ARG A 119 -19.30 -10.66 -15.10
CA ARG A 119 -20.70 -10.23 -15.24
C ARG A 119 -20.78 -8.76 -15.70
N LEU A 120 -19.97 -7.87 -15.14
CA LEU A 120 -19.90 -6.47 -15.54
C LEU A 120 -19.55 -6.33 -17.02
N LEU A 121 -18.55 -7.09 -17.51
CA LEU A 121 -18.16 -7.07 -18.91
C LEU A 121 -19.29 -7.59 -19.84
N ALA A 122 -19.99 -8.64 -19.43
CA ALA A 122 -21.15 -9.16 -20.17
C ALA A 122 -22.30 -8.12 -20.24
N ASP A 123 -22.58 -7.42 -19.15
CA ASP A 123 -23.60 -6.39 -19.11
C ASP A 123 -23.18 -5.16 -19.93
N ALA A 124 -21.91 -4.75 -19.88
CA ALA A 124 -21.37 -3.66 -20.69
C ALA A 124 -21.52 -3.96 -22.21
N ARG A 125 -21.16 -5.19 -22.63
CA ARG A 125 -21.29 -5.68 -24.01
C ARG A 125 -22.76 -5.68 -24.46
N ALA A 126 -23.67 -6.03 -23.58
CA ALA A 126 -25.12 -6.06 -23.86
C ALA A 126 -25.80 -4.67 -23.76
N GLY A 127 -25.05 -3.62 -23.47
CA GLY A 127 -25.58 -2.26 -23.34
C GLY A 127 -26.45 -2.02 -22.10
N ARG A 128 -26.39 -2.91 -21.10
CA ARG A 128 -27.18 -2.83 -19.85
C ARG A 128 -26.31 -2.75 -18.60
N LEU A 129 -25.22 -1.98 -18.66
CA LEU A 129 -24.34 -1.74 -17.56
C LEU A 129 -25.13 -1.21 -16.35
N ALA A 130 -25.07 -1.92 -15.19
CA ALA A 130 -25.67 -1.45 -13.96
C ALA A 130 -24.80 -0.36 -13.32
N SER A 131 -25.42 0.56 -12.60
CA SER A 131 -24.67 1.65 -11.93
C SER A 131 -23.78 1.16 -10.78
N ARG A 132 -24.04 -0.03 -10.21
CA ARG A 132 -23.26 -0.60 -9.10
C ARG A 132 -23.19 -2.12 -9.19
N TYR A 133 -21.98 -2.64 -8.99
CA TYR A 133 -21.67 -4.06 -8.80
C TYR A 133 -21.04 -4.25 -7.43
N ASP A 134 -21.63 -5.10 -6.60
CA ASP A 134 -21.11 -5.41 -5.28
C ASP A 134 -20.49 -6.82 -5.28
N GLY A 135 -19.18 -6.88 -5.18
CA GLY A 135 -18.40 -8.11 -5.07
C GLY A 135 -18.21 -8.60 -3.63
N GLY A 136 -18.78 -7.88 -2.66
CA GLY A 136 -18.67 -8.25 -1.25
C GLY A 136 -17.23 -8.23 -0.73
N THR A 137 -17.07 -8.76 0.49
CA THR A 137 -15.78 -8.85 1.18
C THR A 137 -15.27 -10.28 1.34
N ASN A 138 -16.02 -11.26 0.83
CA ASN A 138 -15.55 -12.65 0.78
C ASN A 138 -14.56 -12.76 -0.37
N ALA A 139 -13.38 -13.25 -0.07
CA ALA A 139 -12.33 -13.41 -1.08
C ALA A 139 -12.42 -14.82 -1.68
N THR A 140 -13.40 -15.05 -2.55
CA THR A 140 -13.44 -16.20 -3.44
C THR A 140 -12.66 -15.83 -4.72
N GLY A 141 -12.13 -16.81 -5.44
CA GLY A 141 -11.35 -16.53 -6.67
C GLY A 141 -9.91 -16.05 -6.46
N LEU A 142 -9.40 -16.05 -5.21
CA LEU A 142 -8.03 -15.63 -4.91
C LEU A 142 -6.96 -16.47 -5.62
N ASP A 143 -7.27 -17.69 -6.00
CA ASP A 143 -6.31 -18.62 -6.62
C ASP A 143 -6.09 -18.35 -8.12
N GLN A 144 -6.83 -17.40 -8.71
CA GLN A 144 -6.60 -16.99 -10.09
C GLN A 144 -5.17 -16.44 -10.25
N LEU A 145 -4.46 -16.95 -11.25
CA LEU A 145 -3.11 -16.49 -11.58
C LEU A 145 -3.18 -15.11 -12.26
N PRO A 146 -2.55 -14.06 -11.71
CA PRO A 146 -2.54 -12.74 -12.33
C PRO A 146 -1.88 -12.75 -13.71
N ASP A 147 -2.49 -12.10 -14.68
CA ASP A 147 -1.98 -12.00 -16.05
C ASP A 147 -1.25 -10.67 -16.24
N ARG A 148 0.08 -10.73 -16.34
CA ARG A 148 0.97 -9.57 -16.46
C ARG A 148 1.32 -9.20 -17.89
N ARG A 149 0.65 -9.75 -18.91
CA ARG A 149 0.98 -9.47 -20.33
C ARG A 149 0.94 -7.98 -20.66
N LEU A 150 0.08 -7.20 -20.02
CA LEU A 150 -0.04 -5.74 -20.23
C LEU A 150 1.16 -4.94 -19.68
N PHE A 151 2.09 -5.58 -18.99
CA PHE A 151 3.26 -4.94 -18.39
C PHE A 151 4.53 -5.10 -19.22
N ALA A 152 4.51 -5.87 -20.31
CA ALA A 152 5.71 -6.30 -21.07
C ALA A 152 6.61 -5.13 -21.49
N ASP A 153 6.01 -4.02 -21.95
CA ASP A 153 6.75 -2.85 -22.45
C ASP A 153 6.77 -1.69 -21.44
N LYS A 154 6.34 -1.93 -20.20
CA LYS A 154 6.23 -0.90 -19.16
C LYS A 154 7.48 -0.91 -18.25
N LYS A 155 7.89 0.27 -17.79
CA LYS A 155 9.10 0.44 -16.96
C LYS A 155 8.75 0.54 -15.48
N TYR A 156 8.46 -0.60 -14.87
CA TYR A 156 8.24 -0.72 -13.43
C TYR A 156 9.54 -1.00 -12.65
N LEU A 157 9.46 -0.94 -11.33
CA LEU A 157 10.53 -1.44 -10.47
C LEU A 157 10.70 -2.97 -10.69
N PRO A 158 11.94 -3.50 -10.69
CA PRO A 158 12.19 -4.92 -10.91
C PRO A 158 11.89 -5.75 -9.63
N VAL A 159 10.68 -5.60 -9.11
CA VAL A 159 10.18 -6.29 -7.91
C VAL A 159 8.80 -6.85 -8.25
N GLY A 160 8.67 -8.16 -8.24
CA GLY A 160 7.38 -8.82 -8.46
C GLY A 160 6.45 -8.59 -7.27
N LEU A 161 5.20 -8.25 -7.53
CA LEU A 161 4.16 -8.16 -6.51
C LEU A 161 3.34 -9.45 -6.50
N VAL A 162 3.19 -10.06 -5.34
CA VAL A 162 2.38 -11.28 -5.14
C VAL A 162 1.51 -11.11 -3.91
N GLU A 163 0.24 -11.44 -4.04
CA GLU A 163 -0.71 -11.47 -2.94
C GLU A 163 -0.75 -12.90 -2.36
N THR A 164 -0.59 -13.07 -1.04
CA THR A 164 -0.71 -14.38 -0.38
C THR A 164 -2.02 -14.54 0.38
N GLY A 165 -2.71 -13.43 0.59
CA GLY A 165 -4.03 -13.39 1.20
C GLY A 165 -4.52 -11.95 1.33
N ARG A 166 -5.80 -11.78 1.61
CA ARG A 166 -6.48 -10.48 1.75
C ARG A 166 -7.00 -10.28 3.15
N GLY A 167 -6.87 -9.04 3.63
CA GLY A 167 -7.40 -8.62 4.92
C GLY A 167 -6.48 -8.91 6.09
N CYS A 168 -6.97 -8.58 7.28
CA CYS A 168 -6.22 -8.67 8.53
C CYS A 168 -7.19 -8.98 9.68
N GLY A 169 -6.80 -9.87 10.58
CA GLY A 169 -7.61 -10.28 11.75
C GLY A 169 -7.75 -9.20 12.83
N TYR A 170 -7.17 -8.00 12.64
CA TYR A 170 -7.21 -6.90 13.60
C TYR A 170 -8.13 -5.78 13.15
N SER A 171 -8.67 -5.04 14.13
CA SER A 171 -9.63 -3.95 13.91
C SER A 171 -9.09 -2.60 14.37
N CYS A 172 -7.93 -2.18 13.87
CA CYS A 172 -7.34 -0.88 14.18
C CYS A 172 -8.25 0.27 13.70
N GLU A 173 -8.42 1.33 14.52
CA GLU A 173 -9.37 2.40 14.27
C GLU A 173 -9.10 3.17 12.96
N PHE A 174 -7.84 3.41 12.65
CA PHE A 174 -7.39 4.18 11.50
C PHE A 174 -7.30 3.37 10.19
N CYS A 175 -7.41 2.04 10.27
CA CYS A 175 -7.06 1.16 9.18
C CYS A 175 -8.21 1.00 8.17
N ALA A 176 -7.96 1.35 6.91
CA ALA A 176 -8.88 1.15 5.80
C ALA A 176 -9.21 -0.34 5.57
N ILE A 177 -8.22 -1.23 5.75
CA ILE A 177 -8.36 -2.68 5.61
C ILE A 177 -9.36 -3.25 6.63
N ALA A 178 -9.29 -2.77 7.88
CA ALA A 178 -10.25 -3.17 8.90
C ALA A 178 -11.69 -2.72 8.55
N GLY A 179 -11.82 -1.55 7.93
CA GLY A 179 -13.11 -1.05 7.42
C GLY A 179 -13.63 -1.84 6.23
N TYR A 180 -12.75 -2.37 5.38
CA TYR A 180 -13.09 -3.12 4.19
C TYR A 180 -13.42 -4.60 4.50
N TYR A 181 -12.50 -5.33 5.16
CA TYR A 181 -12.63 -6.79 5.40
C TYR A 181 -13.26 -7.16 6.74
N ASN A 182 -13.74 -6.19 7.54
CA ASN A 182 -14.36 -6.45 8.85
C ASN A 182 -13.48 -7.32 9.76
N ALA A 183 -12.18 -7.05 9.81
CA ALA A 183 -11.19 -7.79 10.57
C ALA A 183 -11.16 -9.31 10.25
N ARG A 184 -11.35 -9.69 8.99
CA ARG A 184 -11.19 -11.05 8.49
C ARG A 184 -9.94 -11.16 7.64
N TYR A 185 -9.33 -12.34 7.66
CA TYR A 185 -8.24 -12.71 6.79
C TYR A 185 -8.68 -13.87 5.88
N HIS A 186 -8.33 -13.80 4.62
CA HIS A 186 -8.66 -14.78 3.58
C HIS A 186 -7.36 -15.22 2.90
N PRO A 187 -6.81 -16.41 3.24
CA PRO A 187 -5.58 -16.91 2.60
C PRO A 187 -5.86 -17.34 1.16
N ARG A 188 -4.88 -17.11 0.30
CA ARG A 188 -4.77 -17.71 -1.01
C ARG A 188 -4.14 -19.10 -0.88
N SER A 189 -4.43 -20.05 -1.77
CA SER A 189 -3.78 -21.36 -1.69
C SER A 189 -2.27 -21.26 -1.94
N VAL A 190 -1.49 -22.07 -1.23
CA VAL A 190 -0.02 -22.06 -1.36
C VAL A 190 0.40 -22.44 -2.79
N ASP A 191 -0.32 -23.36 -3.43
CA ASP A 191 -0.04 -23.76 -4.82
C ASP A 191 -0.22 -22.60 -5.80
N ALA A 192 -1.28 -21.80 -5.65
CA ALA A 192 -1.52 -20.62 -6.47
C ALA A 192 -0.46 -19.53 -6.25
N ILE A 193 -0.02 -19.32 -4.99
CA ILE A 193 1.04 -18.36 -4.67
C ILE A 193 2.36 -18.79 -5.34
N VAL A 194 2.73 -20.06 -5.23
CA VAL A 194 3.95 -20.60 -5.84
C VAL A 194 3.91 -20.47 -7.35
N ALA A 195 2.78 -20.82 -7.98
CA ALA A 195 2.60 -20.67 -9.41
C ALA A 195 2.74 -19.20 -9.86
N ASP A 196 2.22 -18.25 -9.08
CA ASP A 196 2.34 -16.82 -9.36
C ASP A 196 3.80 -16.34 -9.27
N VAL A 197 4.53 -16.77 -8.24
CA VAL A 197 5.96 -16.48 -8.09
C VAL A 197 6.75 -17.00 -9.29
N GLU A 198 6.51 -18.24 -9.72
CA GLU A 198 7.20 -18.86 -10.86
C GLU A 198 6.85 -18.18 -12.19
N ALA A 199 5.56 -17.89 -12.43
CA ALA A 199 5.08 -17.27 -13.66
C ALA A 199 5.54 -15.81 -13.82
N SER A 200 5.76 -15.08 -12.72
CA SER A 200 6.16 -13.66 -12.76
C SER A 200 7.57 -13.44 -13.31
N GLY A 201 8.46 -14.46 -13.26
CA GLY A 201 9.84 -14.39 -13.71
C GLY A 201 10.79 -13.52 -12.87
N HIS A 202 10.32 -12.90 -11.80
CA HIS A 202 11.13 -12.08 -10.89
C HIS A 202 12.00 -12.94 -9.96
N LYS A 203 13.03 -12.34 -9.38
CA LYS A 203 13.87 -12.94 -8.33
C LYS A 203 13.74 -12.23 -6.98
N THR A 204 13.17 -11.02 -7.00
CA THR A 204 12.91 -10.24 -5.81
C THR A 204 11.41 -9.92 -5.77
N PHE A 205 10.80 -10.14 -4.61
CA PHE A 205 9.35 -10.01 -4.42
C PHE A 205 9.00 -9.10 -3.26
N PHE A 206 7.85 -8.47 -3.38
CA PHE A 206 7.13 -7.90 -2.25
C PHE A 206 5.77 -8.60 -2.14
N PHE A 207 5.55 -9.33 -1.07
CA PHE A 207 4.25 -9.90 -0.76
C PHE A 207 3.37 -8.79 -0.18
N VAL A 208 2.33 -8.44 -0.95
CA VAL A 208 1.51 -7.23 -0.73
C VAL A 208 0.39 -7.41 0.28
N ASP A 209 0.49 -8.42 1.13
CA ASP A 209 -0.51 -8.72 2.16
C ASP A 209 -0.62 -7.59 3.19
N ASP A 210 -1.81 -7.44 3.75
CA ASP A 210 -2.04 -6.55 4.88
C ASP A 210 -1.40 -7.07 6.18
N ASN A 211 -1.29 -8.39 6.31
CA ASN A 211 -0.63 -9.09 7.40
C ASN A 211 -0.30 -10.53 7.02
N LEU A 212 0.88 -10.76 6.46
CA LEU A 212 1.33 -12.09 6.05
C LEU A 212 1.21 -13.14 7.16
N VAL A 213 1.52 -12.75 8.42
CA VAL A 213 1.55 -13.66 9.56
C VAL A 213 0.19 -13.78 10.28
N ALA A 214 -0.91 -13.46 9.59
CA ALA A 214 -2.25 -13.65 10.13
C ALA A 214 -2.57 -15.14 10.40
N ASP A 215 -2.00 -16.04 9.58
CA ASP A 215 -2.05 -17.49 9.75
C ASP A 215 -0.62 -18.08 9.72
N PRO A 216 0.00 -18.32 10.89
CA PRO A 216 1.36 -18.85 10.96
C PRO A 216 1.53 -20.24 10.31
N ALA A 217 0.50 -21.09 10.34
CA ALA A 217 0.58 -22.42 9.73
C ALA A 217 0.65 -22.32 8.19
N HIS A 218 -0.16 -21.44 7.61
CA HIS A 218 -0.13 -21.12 6.20
C HIS A 218 1.24 -20.57 5.77
N VAL A 219 1.83 -19.65 6.55
CA VAL A 219 3.16 -19.08 6.25
C VAL A 219 4.26 -20.14 6.29
N ARG A 220 4.22 -21.08 7.24
CA ARG A 220 5.21 -22.19 7.31
C ARG A 220 5.13 -23.05 6.06
N GLU A 221 3.93 -23.43 5.64
CA GLU A 221 3.75 -24.21 4.40
C GLU A 221 4.24 -23.43 3.18
N LEU A 222 3.90 -22.16 3.08
CA LEU A 222 4.39 -21.27 2.04
C LEU A 222 5.93 -21.22 2.02
N CYS A 223 6.57 -21.00 3.17
CA CYS A 223 8.03 -20.96 3.29
C CYS A 223 8.68 -22.26 2.84
N ARG A 224 8.10 -23.41 3.20
CA ARG A 224 8.57 -24.73 2.76
C ARG A 224 8.58 -24.86 1.24
N ARG A 225 7.54 -24.35 0.58
CA ARG A 225 7.36 -24.39 -0.87
C ARG A 225 8.22 -23.35 -1.62
N LEU A 226 8.44 -22.17 -1.03
CA LEU A 226 9.27 -21.10 -1.62
C LEU A 226 10.78 -21.38 -1.52
N LYS A 227 11.23 -22.10 -0.49
CA LYS A 227 12.66 -22.36 -0.23
C LYS A 227 13.45 -22.88 -1.45
N PRO A 228 12.94 -23.83 -2.27
CA PRO A 228 13.65 -24.32 -3.45
C PRO A 228 13.79 -23.26 -4.55
N LEU A 229 12.93 -22.25 -4.62
CA LEU A 229 12.91 -21.23 -5.67
C LEU A 229 14.04 -20.21 -5.54
N LYS A 230 14.71 -20.15 -4.36
CA LYS A 230 15.86 -19.27 -4.10
C LYS A 230 15.58 -17.80 -4.44
N ILE A 231 14.38 -17.33 -4.13
CA ILE A 231 13.95 -15.95 -4.30
C ILE A 231 14.31 -15.13 -3.05
N LEU A 232 14.35 -13.80 -3.19
CA LEU A 232 14.42 -12.87 -2.08
C LEU A 232 13.08 -12.14 -1.96
N TRP A 233 12.59 -11.97 -0.75
CA TRP A 233 11.31 -11.31 -0.57
C TRP A 233 11.21 -10.45 0.69
N ALA A 234 10.32 -9.47 0.60
CA ALA A 234 9.85 -8.67 1.71
C ALA A 234 8.33 -8.79 1.82
N ALA A 235 7.77 -8.52 2.99
CA ALA A 235 6.32 -8.53 3.21
C ALA A 235 5.92 -7.56 4.33
N GLN A 236 4.61 -7.42 4.54
CA GLN A 236 4.05 -6.78 5.73
C GLN A 236 3.62 -7.82 6.76
N GLY A 237 3.81 -7.50 8.03
CA GLY A 237 3.41 -8.40 9.11
C GLY A 237 3.32 -7.68 10.45
N THR A 238 3.14 -8.44 11.51
CA THR A 238 3.04 -7.92 12.87
C THR A 238 4.13 -8.47 13.78
N LEU A 239 4.38 -7.81 14.91
CA LEU A 239 5.36 -8.26 15.92
C LEU A 239 5.06 -9.64 16.53
N THR A 240 3.88 -10.21 16.29
CA THR A 240 3.52 -11.54 16.81
C THR A 240 4.50 -12.62 16.39
N MET A 241 5.07 -12.51 15.17
CA MET A 241 6.07 -13.47 14.66
C MET A 241 7.33 -13.56 15.50
N ALA A 242 7.68 -12.49 16.25
CA ALA A 242 8.87 -12.47 17.08
C ALA A 242 8.82 -13.45 18.28
N ASN A 243 7.64 -13.94 18.63
CA ASN A 243 7.45 -14.95 19.66
C ASN A 243 7.42 -16.39 19.10
N ASP A 244 7.73 -16.55 17.82
CA ASP A 244 7.79 -17.83 17.12
C ASP A 244 9.16 -17.97 16.41
N PRO A 245 10.22 -18.45 17.12
CA PRO A 245 11.57 -18.56 16.55
C PRO A 245 11.66 -19.52 15.35
N GLU A 246 10.82 -20.56 15.33
CA GLU A 246 10.79 -21.53 14.22
C GLU A 246 10.21 -20.87 12.97
N LEU A 247 9.12 -20.10 13.11
CA LEU A 247 8.55 -19.33 11.99
C LEU A 247 9.58 -18.36 11.43
N LEU A 248 10.30 -17.63 12.27
CA LEU A 248 11.36 -16.72 11.81
C LEU A 248 12.47 -17.47 11.05
N ALA A 249 12.87 -18.65 11.53
CA ALA A 249 13.86 -19.49 10.85
C ALA A 249 13.35 -20.00 9.48
N ASP A 250 12.10 -20.44 9.41
CA ASP A 250 11.46 -20.89 8.17
C ASP A 250 11.38 -19.74 7.16
N MET A 251 10.93 -18.55 7.58
CA MET A 251 10.85 -17.36 6.74
C MET A 251 12.23 -16.98 6.18
N LYS A 252 13.27 -16.97 7.05
CA LYS A 252 14.63 -16.67 6.58
C LYS A 252 15.17 -17.70 5.60
N ALA A 253 14.95 -18.99 5.88
CA ALA A 253 15.36 -20.07 4.99
C ALA A 253 14.65 -20.05 3.63
N ALA A 254 13.45 -19.46 3.57
CA ALA A 254 12.68 -19.25 2.35
C ALA A 254 13.04 -17.95 1.59
N GLY A 255 14.01 -17.16 2.10
CA GLY A 255 14.49 -15.94 1.45
C GLY A 255 13.87 -14.63 1.95
N CYS A 256 13.22 -14.62 3.12
CA CYS A 256 12.75 -13.38 3.74
C CYS A 256 13.93 -12.49 4.13
N GLU A 257 13.98 -11.27 3.58
CA GLU A 257 15.02 -10.30 3.89
C GLU A 257 14.52 -9.13 4.72
N LEU A 258 13.23 -8.78 4.60
CA LEU A 258 12.67 -7.58 5.21
C LEU A 258 11.19 -7.79 5.54
N ILE A 259 10.79 -7.39 6.75
CA ILE A 259 9.38 -7.31 7.13
C ILE A 259 9.04 -5.87 7.51
N LEU A 260 8.01 -5.32 6.88
CA LEU A 260 7.39 -4.07 7.27
C LEU A 260 6.45 -4.35 8.44
N ILE A 261 6.66 -3.65 9.55
CA ILE A 261 5.90 -3.82 10.79
C ILE A 261 5.34 -2.49 11.25
N GLY A 262 4.02 -2.42 11.41
CA GLY A 262 3.35 -1.30 12.04
C GLY A 262 3.58 -1.28 13.54
N PHE A 263 4.52 -0.48 14.02
CA PHE A 263 4.67 -0.19 15.46
C PHE A 263 3.63 0.83 15.91
N GLU A 264 3.35 1.78 15.06
CA GLU A 264 2.45 2.93 15.19
C GLU A 264 2.86 3.88 16.32
N SER A 265 2.95 3.41 17.56
CA SER A 265 3.39 4.20 18.70
C SER A 265 4.24 3.38 19.67
N ILE A 266 5.13 4.05 20.39
CA ILE A 266 5.85 3.48 21.54
C ILE A 266 5.06 3.60 22.85
N ASP A 267 4.00 4.42 22.85
CA ASP A 267 3.16 4.64 24.02
C ASP A 267 2.00 3.64 24.10
N PRO A 268 1.87 2.87 25.19
CA PRO A 268 0.80 1.89 25.38
C PRO A 268 -0.60 2.50 25.40
N ALA A 269 -0.76 3.74 25.91
CA ALA A 269 -2.06 4.39 25.94
C ALA A 269 -2.53 4.78 24.53
N THR A 270 -1.62 5.28 23.71
CA THR A 270 -1.87 5.56 22.28
C THR A 270 -2.22 4.28 21.53
N LEU A 271 -1.50 3.17 21.74
CA LEU A 271 -1.85 1.88 21.12
C LEU A 271 -3.22 1.37 21.56
N ALA A 272 -3.59 1.59 22.82
CA ALA A 272 -4.93 1.22 23.29
C ALA A 272 -6.02 2.05 22.58
N ALA A 273 -5.81 3.36 22.41
CA ALA A 273 -6.71 4.26 21.68
C ALA A 273 -6.86 3.85 20.20
N MET A 274 -5.79 3.37 19.58
CA MET A 274 -5.82 2.85 18.20
C MET A 274 -6.57 1.52 18.03
N GLY A 275 -6.96 0.84 19.13
CA GLY A 275 -7.45 -0.54 19.07
C GLY A 275 -6.35 -1.59 18.92
N LYS A 276 -5.08 -1.22 19.23
CA LYS A 276 -3.88 -2.06 19.07
C LYS A 276 -3.26 -2.50 20.41
N ARG A 277 -4.08 -2.54 21.47
CA ARG A 277 -3.64 -2.93 22.83
C ARG A 277 -2.93 -4.28 22.86
N TRP A 278 -3.31 -5.22 22.02
CA TRP A 278 -2.68 -6.55 21.91
C TRP A 278 -1.17 -6.46 21.61
N SER A 279 -0.73 -5.44 20.88
CA SER A 279 0.69 -5.26 20.59
C SER A 279 1.52 -4.98 21.83
N SER A 280 0.96 -4.36 22.87
CA SER A 280 1.64 -4.08 24.13
C SER A 280 1.81 -5.32 25.01
N SER A 281 1.02 -6.39 24.79
CA SER A 281 1.10 -7.63 25.57
C SER A 281 2.10 -8.65 25.02
N LEU A 282 2.73 -8.39 23.87
CA LEU A 282 3.65 -9.32 23.23
C LEU A 282 5.02 -9.42 23.95
N GLY A 283 5.39 -8.43 24.75
CA GLY A 283 6.68 -8.30 25.44
C GLY A 283 7.42 -7.01 25.11
N GLU A 284 8.63 -6.87 25.63
CA GLU A 284 9.50 -5.72 25.40
C GLU A 284 9.85 -5.60 23.91
N ARG A 285 9.55 -4.44 23.29
CA ARG A 285 9.70 -4.22 21.85
C ARG A 285 11.13 -4.42 21.36
N GLU A 286 12.11 -3.93 22.12
CA GLU A 286 13.53 -4.09 21.81
C GLU A 286 13.93 -5.56 21.74
N THR A 287 13.37 -6.38 22.63
CA THR A 287 13.61 -7.83 22.65
C THR A 287 12.95 -8.51 21.44
N LEU A 288 11.72 -8.14 21.09
CA LEU A 288 11.03 -8.67 19.91
C LEU A 288 11.77 -8.32 18.62
N VAL A 289 12.16 -7.06 18.45
CA VAL A 289 12.96 -6.60 17.30
C VAL A 289 14.29 -7.34 17.21
N ARG A 290 14.99 -7.52 18.34
CA ARG A 290 16.25 -8.26 18.39
C ARG A 290 16.08 -9.69 17.92
N ARG A 291 15.03 -10.41 18.35
CA ARG A 291 14.73 -11.78 17.86
C ARG A 291 14.58 -11.86 16.34
N ILE A 292 13.86 -10.92 15.75
CA ILE A 292 13.71 -10.84 14.29
C ILE A 292 15.09 -10.59 13.63
N HIS A 293 15.87 -9.66 14.16
CA HIS A 293 17.20 -9.36 13.65
C HIS A 293 18.18 -10.53 13.80
N ASP A 294 18.13 -11.26 14.92
CA ASP A 294 18.98 -12.42 15.19
C ASP A 294 18.65 -13.60 14.26
N ALA A 295 17.38 -13.69 13.80
CA ALA A 295 16.99 -14.60 12.72
C ALA A 295 17.48 -14.15 11.32
N GLY A 296 18.18 -13.01 11.21
CA GLY A 296 18.70 -12.49 9.93
C GLY A 296 17.69 -11.72 9.09
N ILE A 297 16.53 -11.37 9.63
CA ILE A 297 15.47 -10.63 8.94
C ILE A 297 15.55 -9.14 9.32
N GLY A 298 15.44 -8.24 8.34
CA GLY A 298 15.36 -6.81 8.57
C GLY A 298 13.96 -6.37 9.00
N VAL A 299 13.88 -5.27 9.71
CA VAL A 299 12.61 -4.62 10.06
C VAL A 299 12.52 -3.26 9.39
N TYR A 300 11.45 -3.02 8.65
CA TYR A 300 11.00 -1.70 8.23
C TYR A 300 9.88 -1.27 9.20
N ALA A 301 10.19 -0.36 10.12
CA ALA A 301 9.24 0.08 11.12
C ALA A 301 8.38 1.23 10.59
N THR A 302 7.07 1.22 10.88
CA THR A 302 6.21 2.39 10.63
C THR A 302 5.66 2.93 11.94
N PHE A 303 5.72 4.26 12.08
CA PHE A 303 5.18 5.02 13.20
C PHE A 303 4.15 6.01 12.69
N VAL A 304 3.11 6.24 13.49
CA VAL A 304 2.00 7.13 13.15
C VAL A 304 1.74 8.08 14.32
N PHE A 305 1.78 9.37 14.05
CA PHE A 305 1.56 10.44 15.02
C PHE A 305 0.23 11.17 14.78
N GLY A 306 -0.34 11.73 15.82
CA GLY A 306 -1.56 12.54 15.76
C GLY A 306 -2.68 12.06 16.65
N TYR A 307 -2.45 11.05 17.48
CA TYR A 307 -3.34 10.71 18.58
C TYR A 307 -3.24 11.75 19.72
N ASP A 308 -4.28 11.83 20.52
CA ASP A 308 -4.43 12.89 21.53
C ASP A 308 -3.40 12.85 22.66
N ASN A 309 -2.71 11.70 22.82
CA ASN A 309 -1.60 11.54 23.78
C ASN A 309 -0.22 11.93 23.22
N ASP A 310 -0.12 12.21 21.92
CA ASP A 310 1.16 12.54 21.31
C ASP A 310 1.61 13.95 21.72
N THR A 311 2.89 14.09 22.01
CA THR A 311 3.57 15.33 22.38
C THR A 311 4.87 15.48 21.59
N ARG A 312 5.53 16.64 21.68
CA ARG A 312 6.86 16.82 21.06
C ARG A 312 7.89 15.80 21.55
N ASP A 313 7.80 15.43 22.83
CA ASP A 313 8.65 14.37 23.43
C ASP A 313 8.39 12.99 22.79
N THR A 314 7.15 12.70 22.37
CA THR A 314 6.81 11.45 21.67
C THR A 314 7.64 11.28 20.40
N PHE A 315 7.83 12.36 19.62
CA PHE A 315 8.67 12.33 18.41
C PHE A 315 10.13 12.00 18.73
N ALA A 316 10.72 12.71 19.71
CA ALA A 316 12.12 12.51 20.10
C ALA A 316 12.34 11.07 20.58
N ARG A 317 11.51 10.58 21.51
CA ARG A 317 11.59 9.21 22.04
C ARG A 317 11.39 8.15 20.96
N THR A 318 10.46 8.35 20.03
CA THR A 318 10.23 7.41 18.93
C THR A 318 11.43 7.34 17.98
N LEU A 319 12.03 8.49 17.68
CA LEU A 319 13.23 8.55 16.82
C LEU A 319 14.43 7.88 17.50
N ASP A 320 14.61 8.09 18.81
CA ASP A 320 15.67 7.44 19.60
C ASP A 320 15.45 5.92 19.65
N PHE A 321 14.23 5.46 19.90
CA PHE A 321 13.87 4.05 19.82
C PHE A 321 14.21 3.45 18.45
N ALA A 322 13.84 4.15 17.38
CA ALA A 322 14.09 3.67 16.02
C ALA A 322 15.59 3.57 15.70
N ARG A 323 16.40 4.52 16.19
CA ARG A 323 17.87 4.51 16.05
C ARG A 323 18.51 3.39 16.85
N GLN A 324 18.10 3.19 18.11
CA GLN A 324 18.64 2.16 19.00
C GLN A 324 18.26 0.75 18.53
N SER A 325 17.05 0.57 18.02
CA SER A 325 16.57 -0.72 17.47
C SER A 325 17.27 -1.11 16.16
N ALA A 326 18.06 -0.21 15.56
CA ALA A 326 18.79 -0.45 14.32
C ALA A 326 17.91 -1.01 13.18
N PHE A 327 16.71 -0.46 13.02
CA PHE A 327 15.81 -0.85 11.93
C PHE A 327 16.47 -0.72 10.58
N HIS A 328 16.12 -1.61 9.64
CA HIS A 328 16.57 -1.52 8.25
C HIS A 328 16.12 -0.20 7.63
N SER A 329 14.87 0.16 7.82
CA SER A 329 14.28 1.44 7.46
C SER A 329 13.19 1.82 8.46
N ALA A 330 12.77 3.08 8.46
CA ALA A 330 11.60 3.51 9.23
C ALA A 330 10.84 4.63 8.52
N ALA A 331 9.52 4.65 8.70
CA ALA A 331 8.64 5.74 8.28
C ALA A 331 8.01 6.40 9.52
N PHE A 332 7.97 7.72 9.51
CA PHE A 332 7.37 8.56 10.55
C PHE A 332 6.23 9.34 9.89
N ASN A 333 5.01 8.84 10.03
CA ASN A 333 3.83 9.36 9.36
C ASN A 333 2.91 10.05 10.35
N HIS A 334 2.12 11.00 9.91
CA HIS A 334 0.94 11.44 10.66
C HIS A 334 -0.26 10.55 10.34
N LEU A 335 -1.27 10.57 11.22
CA LEU A 335 -2.56 9.95 10.96
C LEU A 335 -3.17 10.51 9.67
N LEU A 336 -3.87 9.64 8.95
CA LEU A 336 -4.65 10.03 7.80
C LEU A 336 -6.07 9.49 7.95
N PRO A 337 -7.08 10.36 8.05
CA PRO A 337 -8.47 9.95 8.17
C PRO A 337 -9.00 9.52 6.80
N PHE A 338 -8.82 8.23 6.45
CA PHE A 338 -9.40 7.66 5.24
C PHE A 338 -10.94 7.57 5.36
N PRO A 339 -11.70 7.87 4.30
CA PRO A 339 -13.15 7.75 4.31
C PRO A 339 -13.57 6.34 4.74
N GLY A 340 -14.74 6.23 5.37
CA GLY A 340 -15.30 4.96 5.82
C GLY A 340 -14.65 4.35 7.08
N THR A 341 -13.46 4.80 7.51
CA THR A 341 -12.80 4.31 8.73
C THR A 341 -13.46 4.83 10.00
N ARG A 342 -13.24 4.13 11.12
CA ARG A 342 -13.72 4.61 12.44
C ARG A 342 -13.05 5.91 12.85
N LEU A 343 -11.78 6.09 12.53
CA LEU A 343 -11.03 7.32 12.76
C LEU A 343 -11.66 8.50 12.01
N TYR A 344 -11.97 8.34 10.72
CA TYR A 344 -12.62 9.38 9.93
C TYR A 344 -13.94 9.82 10.56
N LYS A 345 -14.82 8.85 10.87
CA LYS A 345 -16.12 9.09 11.52
C LYS A 345 -15.98 9.77 12.89
N ARG A 346 -14.92 9.46 13.64
CA ARG A 346 -14.62 10.12 14.92
C ARG A 346 -14.24 11.57 14.70
N PHE A 347 -13.27 11.84 13.81
CA PHE A 347 -12.82 13.20 13.54
C PHE A 347 -13.90 14.07 12.89
N GLU A 348 -14.76 13.50 12.07
CA GLU A 348 -15.94 14.19 11.52
C GLU A 348 -16.89 14.62 12.63
N ARG A 349 -17.27 13.74 13.55
CA ARG A 349 -18.14 14.06 14.70
C ARG A 349 -17.51 15.08 15.66
N GLU A 350 -16.19 15.05 15.81
CA GLU A 350 -15.44 15.98 16.67
C GLU A 350 -15.16 17.32 15.98
N GLY A 351 -15.52 17.50 14.70
CA GLY A 351 -15.23 18.71 13.93
C GLY A 351 -13.73 18.92 13.69
N ARG A 352 -12.94 17.86 13.66
CA ARG A 352 -11.47 17.92 13.53
C ARG A 352 -10.98 17.79 12.09
N LEU A 353 -11.79 17.36 11.13
CA LEU A 353 -11.39 17.34 9.73
C LEU A 353 -11.18 18.77 9.23
N LEU A 354 -10.05 19.02 8.57
CA LEU A 354 -9.78 20.31 7.90
C LEU A 354 -10.62 20.46 6.65
N SER A 355 -10.80 19.37 5.91
CA SER A 355 -11.75 19.23 4.82
C SER A 355 -12.37 17.82 4.88
N PRO A 356 -13.70 17.69 4.78
CA PRO A 356 -14.36 16.38 4.76
C PRO A 356 -13.89 15.51 3.58
N THR A 357 -13.63 16.11 2.44
CA THR A 357 -13.15 15.45 1.22
C THR A 357 -11.75 15.92 0.86
N TRP A 358 -10.81 15.85 1.82
CA TRP A 358 -9.45 16.34 1.67
C TRP A 358 -8.73 15.80 0.42
N TRP A 359 -9.08 14.60 -0.03
CA TRP A 359 -8.52 13.96 -1.24
C TRP A 359 -8.99 14.61 -2.55
N LEU A 360 -10.05 15.41 -2.52
CA LEU A 360 -10.54 16.20 -3.66
C LEU A 360 -10.09 17.66 -3.60
N ASP A 361 -9.53 18.09 -2.47
CA ASP A 361 -9.07 19.46 -2.30
C ASP A 361 -7.87 19.73 -3.22
N LYS A 362 -8.02 20.73 -4.11
CA LYS A 362 -6.97 21.12 -5.08
C LYS A 362 -5.70 21.65 -4.42
N ASP A 363 -5.82 22.18 -3.21
CA ASP A 363 -4.73 22.77 -2.46
C ASP A 363 -4.05 21.78 -1.49
N TYR A 364 -4.64 20.59 -1.30
CA TYR A 364 -4.03 19.56 -0.46
C TYR A 364 -2.76 18.98 -1.10
N ARG A 365 -1.73 18.79 -0.29
CA ARG A 365 -0.43 18.28 -0.68
C ARG A 365 -0.07 17.02 0.11
N TYR A 366 0.60 16.09 -0.54
CA TYR A 366 1.07 14.86 0.10
C TYR A 366 2.02 15.19 1.27
N GLY A 367 1.74 14.64 2.44
CA GLY A 367 2.50 14.90 3.66
C GLY A 367 1.92 16.00 4.56
N GLN A 368 0.89 16.72 4.09
CA GLN A 368 0.11 17.64 4.93
C GLN A 368 -0.94 16.87 5.75
N LEU A 369 -1.36 17.44 6.88
CA LEU A 369 -2.43 16.87 7.66
C LEU A 369 -3.81 17.21 7.06
N ALA A 370 -4.72 16.25 7.16
CA ALA A 370 -6.13 16.43 6.78
C ALA A 370 -7.04 16.71 8.01
N PHE A 371 -6.46 16.85 9.20
CA PHE A 371 -7.20 17.03 10.46
C PHE A 371 -6.42 17.91 11.43
N ARG A 372 -7.12 18.39 12.48
CA ARG A 372 -6.52 19.14 13.59
C ARG A 372 -6.11 18.19 14.72
N PRO A 373 -4.81 18.02 14.99
CA PRO A 373 -4.33 17.27 16.15
C PRO A 373 -4.68 18.00 17.46
N ALA A 374 -4.72 17.25 18.57
CA ALA A 374 -5.09 17.84 19.86
C ALA A 374 -4.00 18.77 20.44
N ASN A 375 -2.72 18.44 20.23
CA ASN A 375 -1.59 19.08 20.92
C ASN A 375 -0.62 19.81 19.97
N PHE A 376 -0.98 19.97 18.70
CA PHE A 376 -0.12 20.57 17.68
C PHE A 376 -0.95 21.39 16.69
N GLU A 377 -0.31 22.37 16.07
CA GLU A 377 -0.81 22.89 14.80
C GLU A 377 -0.54 21.86 13.67
N PRO A 378 -1.41 21.78 12.66
CA PRO A 378 -1.25 20.80 11.57
C PRO A 378 0.11 20.89 10.86
N GLU A 379 0.55 22.11 10.56
CA GLU A 379 1.82 22.39 9.89
C GLU A 379 3.02 21.94 10.73
N GLU A 380 2.99 22.26 12.04
CA GLU A 380 4.02 21.84 12.98
C GLU A 380 4.19 20.30 13.00
N MET A 381 3.07 19.58 13.05
CA MET A 381 3.12 18.11 13.06
C MET A 381 3.66 17.54 11.72
N ALA A 382 3.28 18.12 10.59
CA ALA A 382 3.80 17.74 9.29
C ALA A 382 5.34 17.93 9.23
N GLU A 383 5.84 19.07 9.71
CA GLU A 383 7.26 19.37 9.79
C GLU A 383 8.01 18.41 10.73
N LEU A 384 7.44 18.09 11.90
CA LEU A 384 8.05 17.11 12.82
C LEU A 384 8.14 15.72 12.19
N CYS A 385 7.13 15.27 11.45
CA CYS A 385 7.17 14.01 10.70
C CYS A 385 8.25 14.05 9.61
N LEU A 386 8.33 15.14 8.85
CA LEU A 386 9.36 15.33 7.83
C LEU A 386 10.77 15.30 8.43
N LYS A 387 10.99 16.09 9.49
CA LYS A 387 12.26 16.15 10.21
C LYS A 387 12.69 14.79 10.76
N ALA A 388 11.77 14.04 11.36
CA ALA A 388 12.07 12.69 11.86
C ALA A 388 12.52 11.75 10.72
N ARG A 389 11.89 11.83 9.54
CA ARG A 389 12.31 11.07 8.34
C ARG A 389 13.70 11.48 7.86
N GLN A 390 13.97 12.78 7.74
CA GLN A 390 15.27 13.32 7.33
C GLN A 390 16.38 12.91 8.30
N GLU A 391 16.14 13.06 9.61
CA GLU A 391 17.12 12.70 10.63
C GLU A 391 17.38 11.18 10.66
N PHE A 392 16.38 10.34 10.45
CA PHE A 392 16.56 8.90 10.37
C PHE A 392 17.26 8.47 9.07
N ALA A 393 17.05 9.19 7.97
CA ALA A 393 17.67 8.95 6.67
C ALA A 393 19.05 9.62 6.53
N ALA A 394 19.52 10.39 7.53
CA ALA A 394 20.80 11.06 7.48
C ALA A 394 21.96 10.07 7.21
N PRO A 395 22.92 10.38 6.32
CA PRO A 395 23.96 9.44 5.88
C PRO A 395 24.74 8.78 7.03
N ALA A 396 25.06 9.52 8.08
CA ALA A 396 25.77 9.00 9.25
C ALA A 396 24.90 7.96 10.03
N VAL A 397 23.59 8.20 10.13
CA VAL A 397 22.64 7.29 10.80
C VAL A 397 22.46 6.03 9.95
N VAL A 398 22.33 6.19 8.62
CA VAL A 398 22.27 5.05 7.68
C VAL A 398 23.53 4.21 7.76
N ALA A 399 24.74 4.83 7.76
CA ALA A 399 26.00 4.12 7.89
C ALA A 399 26.12 3.34 9.20
N LYS A 400 25.77 3.97 10.32
CA LYS A 400 25.79 3.30 11.65
C LYS A 400 24.88 2.08 11.70
N ARG A 401 23.64 2.18 11.18
CA ARG A 401 22.66 1.08 11.09
C ARG A 401 23.16 -0.03 10.14
N GLY A 402 23.72 0.34 8.99
CA GLY A 402 24.29 -0.61 8.05
C GLY A 402 25.44 -1.41 8.64
N MET A 403 26.35 -0.77 9.40
CA MET A 403 27.43 -1.48 10.12
C MET A 403 26.90 -2.40 11.21
N ALA A 404 25.84 -2.02 11.91
CA ALA A 404 25.18 -2.90 12.87
C ALA A 404 24.56 -4.15 12.21
N ALA A 405 23.98 -4.01 11.01
CA ALA A 405 23.46 -5.12 10.22
C ALA A 405 24.59 -6.08 9.76
N LEU A 406 25.74 -5.54 9.34
CA LEU A 406 26.92 -6.36 8.98
C LEU A 406 27.43 -7.19 10.18
N ARG A 407 27.55 -6.57 11.34
CA ARG A 407 28.02 -7.27 12.55
C ARG A 407 27.09 -8.43 12.97
N ARG A 408 25.83 -8.40 12.53
CA ARG A 408 24.84 -9.48 12.71
C ARG A 408 24.82 -10.49 11.57
N GLY A 409 25.83 -10.51 10.69
CA GLY A 409 25.98 -11.49 9.60
C GLY A 409 25.07 -11.28 8.40
N ARG A 410 24.41 -10.11 8.25
CA ARG A 410 23.48 -9.82 7.14
C ARG A 410 24.22 -9.34 5.88
N LEU A 411 25.23 -10.11 5.45
CA LEU A 411 26.07 -9.73 4.30
C LEU A 411 25.31 -9.75 2.96
N GLN A 412 24.41 -10.71 2.78
CA GLN A 412 23.68 -10.85 1.50
C GLN A 412 22.70 -9.71 1.24
N ALA A 413 22.09 -9.17 2.28
CA ALA A 413 21.16 -8.03 2.19
C ALA A 413 21.88 -6.66 2.11
N TRP A 414 23.20 -6.61 2.22
CA TRP A 414 23.98 -5.38 2.28
C TRP A 414 23.80 -4.46 1.05
N PRO A 415 23.89 -4.94 -0.20
CA PRO A 415 23.68 -4.10 -1.37
C PRO A 415 22.25 -3.54 -1.43
N VAL A 416 21.25 -4.37 -1.08
CA VAL A 416 19.84 -3.97 -1.04
C VAL A 416 19.60 -2.93 0.05
N TYR A 417 20.25 -3.10 1.22
CA TYR A 417 20.18 -2.13 2.30
C TYR A 417 20.61 -0.74 1.84
N TRP A 418 21.78 -0.63 1.19
CA TRP A 418 22.28 0.66 0.73
C TRP A 418 21.45 1.25 -0.40
N ALA A 419 21.12 0.44 -1.40
CA ALA A 419 20.28 0.88 -2.53
C ALA A 419 18.93 1.44 -2.04
N MET A 420 18.28 0.72 -1.13
CA MET A 420 16.99 1.13 -0.56
C MET A 420 17.11 2.40 0.30
N ASN A 421 18.05 2.45 1.26
CA ASN A 421 18.15 3.59 2.16
C ASN A 421 18.63 4.87 1.47
N LEU A 422 19.56 4.77 0.49
CA LEU A 422 19.97 5.93 -0.30
C LEU A 422 18.83 6.46 -1.18
N ARG A 423 18.04 5.56 -1.76
CA ARG A 423 16.88 5.96 -2.57
C ARG A 423 15.78 6.58 -1.72
N LEU A 424 15.37 5.89 -0.66
CA LEU A 424 14.36 6.40 0.27
C LEU A 424 14.77 7.73 0.90
N GLY A 425 16.06 7.89 1.27
CA GLY A 425 16.56 9.12 1.83
C GLY A 425 16.47 10.31 0.87
N ARG A 426 16.74 10.10 -0.43
CA ARG A 426 16.56 11.14 -1.46
C ARG A 426 15.10 11.50 -1.69
N GLU A 427 14.21 10.49 -1.66
CA GLU A 427 12.78 10.67 -1.90
C GLU A 427 12.01 11.25 -0.70
N VAL A 428 12.64 11.45 0.47
CA VAL A 428 11.97 12.07 1.63
C VAL A 428 11.44 13.46 1.27
N ASP A 429 12.31 14.31 0.73
CA ASP A 429 11.95 15.69 0.34
C ASP A 429 11.14 15.72 -0.96
N ASP A 430 11.45 14.81 -1.90
CA ASP A 430 10.73 14.72 -3.18
C ASP A 430 9.24 14.40 -2.96
N LYS A 431 8.92 13.51 -2.02
CA LYS A 431 7.54 13.12 -1.67
C LYS A 431 6.78 14.19 -0.91
N PHE A 432 7.46 14.96 -0.08
CA PHE A 432 6.80 15.99 0.71
C PHE A 432 6.30 17.11 -0.21
N ASP A 433 5.09 17.59 0.05
CA ASP A 433 4.43 18.67 -0.68
C ASP A 433 4.12 18.37 -2.18
N VAL A 434 3.99 17.11 -2.56
CA VAL A 434 3.51 16.72 -3.89
C VAL A 434 2.03 17.10 -4.04
N PRO A 435 1.67 17.94 -5.06
CA PRO A 435 0.28 18.30 -5.30
C PRO A 435 -0.53 17.13 -5.83
N ILE A 436 -1.61 16.75 -5.13
CA ILE A 436 -2.44 15.59 -5.50
C ILE A 436 -3.24 15.91 -6.76
N GLY A 437 -3.19 15.02 -7.76
CA GLY A 437 -3.93 15.12 -9.02
C GLY A 437 -3.40 16.16 -10.01
N HIS A 438 -2.21 16.74 -9.78
CA HIS A 438 -1.68 17.82 -10.60
C HIS A 438 -0.43 17.44 -11.39
N HIS A 439 -0.17 18.22 -12.46
CA HIS A 439 1.04 18.19 -13.31
C HIS A 439 1.31 16.84 -14.01
N LEU A 440 0.27 16.04 -14.28
CA LEU A 440 0.38 14.71 -14.86
C LEU A 440 0.27 14.69 -16.39
N ASP A 441 -0.33 15.74 -16.99
CA ASP A 441 -0.51 15.85 -18.44
C ASP A 441 0.74 16.35 -19.19
N GLU A 442 1.87 16.46 -18.50
CA GLU A 442 3.16 16.81 -19.08
C GLU A 442 4.09 15.58 -19.12
N LEU A 443 4.74 15.35 -20.27
CA LEU A 443 5.78 14.32 -20.36
C LEU A 443 6.84 14.54 -19.27
N PRO A 444 7.29 13.49 -18.58
CA PRO A 444 8.41 13.59 -17.66
C PRO A 444 9.67 13.99 -18.45
N LYS A 445 10.28 15.11 -18.04
CA LYS A 445 11.58 15.58 -18.59
C LYS A 445 12.72 14.63 -18.25
#